data_5754fd55392957460c680e89b2eba5d3
#
_entry.id   5754fd55392957460c680e89b2eba5d3
#
_cell.length_a   1.000
_cell.length_b   1.000
_cell.length_c   1.000
_cell.angle_alpha   90.00
_cell.angle_beta   90.00
_cell.angle_gamma   90.00
#
_symmetry.space_group_name_H-M   'P 1'
#
loop_
_entity.id
_entity.type
_entity.pdbx_description
1 polymer ?
#
loop_
_entity_poly.entity_id
_entity_poly.type
_entity_poly.pdbx_seq_one_letter_code
_entity_poly.pdbx_strand_id
1 'polypeptide(L)'
;MSRPITLAAACAATLLLGACASSPSASAPAAAQVTVPTVAHPEGETPQWWYRNGAAQAAARGAMNGKAKNVILFLGDGMSLTTVAAARIYEGQRKGGSGEENLLSWERFPATAFSKTYNTDSQTPDSAGTMTAITTGVKTHMGAIGVSAGTRSDCADSLDKGLLTWLQLADSAGLGTG
;
A
#
# COMPACT_ATOMS: atom_id res chain seq x y z
N MET A 1 -45.01 -35.69 77.35
CA MET A 1 -45.57 -34.33 77.65
C MET A 1 -44.90 -33.35 76.72
N SER A 2 -45.70 -32.52 76.12
CA SER A 2 -45.35 -31.35 75.28
C SER A 2 -45.54 -31.54 73.75
N ARG A 3 -46.50 -30.75 73.35
CA ARG A 3 -47.10 -30.67 71.99
C ARG A 3 -46.21 -30.09 70.90
N PRO A 4 -46.39 -30.49 69.66
CA PRO A 4 -45.78 -29.78 68.53
C PRO A 4 -46.62 -28.58 68.14
N ILE A 5 -45.97 -27.48 67.91
CA ILE A 5 -46.55 -26.27 67.33
C ILE A 5 -46.28 -26.38 65.83
N THR A 6 -47.33 -26.57 65.07
CA THR A 6 -47.33 -26.48 63.62
C THR A 6 -47.39 -25.01 63.20
N LEU A 7 -46.37 -24.50 62.64
CA LEU A 7 -46.37 -23.19 62.02
C LEU A 7 -46.53 -23.38 60.51
N ALA A 8 -47.69 -23.08 60.02
CA ALA A 8 -47.97 -23.05 58.59
C ALA A 8 -47.33 -21.79 57.96
N ALA A 9 -46.26 -21.97 57.25
CA ALA A 9 -45.69 -20.91 56.41
C ALA A 9 -46.39 -20.92 55.06
N ALA A 10 -47.24 -19.96 54.82
CA ALA A 10 -47.81 -19.69 53.51
C ALA A 10 -46.74 -19.10 52.61
N CYS A 11 -46.23 -19.91 51.70
CA CYS A 11 -45.41 -19.42 50.62
C CYS A 11 -46.28 -18.70 49.59
N ALA A 12 -46.34 -17.39 49.70
CA ALA A 12 -46.79 -16.57 48.57
C ALA A 12 -45.73 -16.59 47.48
N ALA A 13 -45.91 -17.44 46.46
CA ALA A 13 -45.12 -17.43 45.25
C ALA A 13 -45.54 -16.20 44.41
N THR A 14 -44.86 -15.10 44.60
CA THR A 14 -44.94 -13.98 43.69
C THR A 14 -44.18 -14.36 42.40
N LEU A 15 -44.93 -14.73 41.39
CA LEU A 15 -44.48 -14.84 40.02
C LEU A 15 -44.05 -13.44 39.56
N LEU A 16 -42.76 -13.16 39.69
CA LEU A 16 -42.11 -12.08 38.98
C LEU A 16 -42.00 -12.52 37.50
N LEU A 17 -43.04 -12.27 36.73
CA LEU A 17 -42.96 -12.21 35.29
C LEU A 17 -42.07 -11.03 34.96
N GLY A 18 -40.77 -11.31 34.87
CA GLY A 18 -39.82 -10.40 34.29
C GLY A 18 -40.26 -10.15 32.85
N ALA A 19 -40.93 -9.03 32.62
CA ALA A 19 -41.10 -8.51 31.29
C ALA A 19 -39.70 -8.32 30.73
N CYS A 20 -39.31 -9.17 29.76
CA CYS A 20 -38.25 -8.85 28.86
C CYS A 20 -38.67 -7.57 28.13
N ALA A 21 -38.34 -6.44 28.70
CA ALA A 21 -38.33 -5.19 27.96
C ALA A 21 -37.32 -5.39 26.86
N SER A 22 -37.82 -5.67 25.69
CA SER A 22 -37.03 -5.58 24.45
C SER A 22 -36.53 -4.14 24.38
N SER A 23 -35.29 -3.95 24.82
CA SER A 23 -34.61 -2.70 24.61
C SER A 23 -34.73 -2.41 23.12
N PRO A 24 -35.15 -1.20 22.69
CA PRO A 24 -35.12 -0.86 21.27
C PRO A 24 -33.70 -1.06 20.85
N SER A 25 -33.50 -1.99 19.90
CA SER A 25 -32.22 -2.22 19.26
C SER A 25 -31.84 -0.88 18.69
N ALA A 26 -30.93 -0.17 19.31
CA ALA A 26 -30.37 1.03 18.74
C ALA A 26 -29.79 0.58 17.39
N SER A 27 -30.44 0.94 16.30
CA SER A 27 -29.91 0.71 14.97
C SER A 27 -28.50 1.27 14.94
N ALA A 28 -27.53 0.40 14.71
CA ALA A 28 -26.16 0.86 14.54
C ALA A 28 -26.18 2.04 13.56
N PRO A 29 -25.49 3.13 13.88
CA PRO A 29 -25.44 4.27 12.96
C PRO A 29 -25.01 3.73 11.59
N ALA A 30 -25.81 4.03 10.57
CA ALA A 30 -25.48 3.63 9.20
C ALA A 30 -24.03 4.05 8.96
N ALA A 31 -23.20 3.07 8.60
CA ALA A 31 -21.80 3.35 8.29
C ALA A 31 -21.79 4.51 7.30
N ALA A 32 -21.15 5.61 7.69
CA ALA A 32 -21.04 6.76 6.83
C ALA A 32 -20.42 6.27 5.52
N GLN A 33 -21.17 6.36 4.43
CA GLN A 33 -20.63 6.03 3.12
C GLN A 33 -19.54 7.04 2.81
N VAL A 34 -18.30 6.61 2.98
CA VAL A 34 -17.16 7.41 2.57
C VAL A 34 -17.18 7.46 1.05
N THR A 35 -17.63 8.58 0.51
CA THR A 35 -17.48 8.85 -0.92
C THR A 35 -16.00 9.06 -1.18
N VAL A 36 -15.35 8.04 -1.77
CA VAL A 36 -13.97 8.20 -2.24
C VAL A 36 -14.03 9.17 -3.42
N PRO A 37 -13.42 10.36 -3.32
CA PRO A 37 -13.39 11.27 -4.46
C PRO A 37 -12.69 10.56 -5.62
N THR A 38 -13.28 10.67 -6.81
CA THR A 38 -12.60 10.24 -8.03
C THR A 38 -11.27 10.98 -8.10
N VAL A 39 -10.17 10.26 -8.10
CA VAL A 39 -8.86 10.88 -8.32
C VAL A 39 -8.90 11.44 -9.73
N ALA A 40 -9.07 12.75 -9.85
CA ALA A 40 -8.97 13.41 -11.13
C ALA A 40 -7.51 13.31 -11.57
N HIS A 41 -7.25 12.40 -12.50
CA HIS A 41 -6.02 12.46 -13.23
C HIS A 41 -6.03 13.74 -14.05
N PRO A 42 -4.95 14.52 -14.08
CA PRO A 42 -4.88 15.70 -14.92
C PRO A 42 -5.15 15.27 -16.37
N GLU A 43 -6.04 15.97 -17.05
CA GLU A 43 -6.25 15.74 -18.48
C GLU A 43 -4.90 15.78 -19.20
N GLY A 44 -4.59 14.75 -19.98
CA GLY A 44 -3.37 14.68 -20.75
C GLY A 44 -2.13 14.18 -20.01
N GLU A 45 -2.25 13.16 -19.15
CA GLU A 45 -1.09 12.41 -18.61
C GLU A 45 -0.28 11.74 -19.74
N THR A 46 0.50 12.55 -20.42
CA THR A 46 1.44 12.08 -21.45
C THR A 46 2.77 11.69 -20.82
N PRO A 47 3.62 10.90 -21.50
CA PRO A 47 4.99 10.66 -21.04
C PRO A 47 5.75 11.95 -20.72
N GLN A 48 5.59 13.00 -21.50
CA GLN A 48 6.21 14.30 -21.25
C GLN A 48 5.70 14.98 -19.98
N TRP A 49 4.41 14.79 -19.64
CA TRP A 49 3.88 15.28 -18.36
C TRP A 49 4.53 14.57 -17.19
N TRP A 50 4.63 13.24 -17.25
CA TRP A 50 5.26 12.44 -16.21
C TRP A 50 6.73 12.81 -16.01
N TYR A 51 7.51 12.97 -17.07
CA TYR A 51 8.91 13.40 -16.99
C TYR A 51 9.06 14.76 -16.33
N ARG A 52 8.26 15.74 -16.74
CA ARG A 52 8.29 17.10 -16.13
C ARG A 52 7.88 17.08 -14.68
N ASN A 53 6.79 16.39 -14.34
CA ASN A 53 6.31 16.27 -12.97
C ASN A 53 7.33 15.58 -12.07
N GLY A 54 7.90 14.45 -12.51
CA GLY A 54 8.95 13.73 -11.78
C GLY A 54 10.19 14.58 -11.57
N ALA A 55 10.66 15.28 -12.60
CA ALA A 55 11.82 16.17 -12.50
C ALA A 55 11.57 17.35 -11.53
N ALA A 56 10.39 17.96 -11.58
CA ALA A 56 10.02 19.03 -10.65
C ALA A 56 9.98 18.54 -9.20
N GLN A 57 9.42 17.37 -8.93
CA GLN A 57 9.41 16.78 -7.59
C GLN A 57 10.81 16.41 -7.10
N ALA A 58 11.66 15.86 -7.97
CA ALA A 58 13.03 15.53 -7.64
C ALA A 58 13.83 16.80 -7.28
N ALA A 59 13.68 17.87 -8.07
CA ALA A 59 14.30 19.16 -7.81
C ALA A 59 13.83 19.76 -6.47
N ALA A 60 12.54 19.74 -6.21
CA ALA A 60 11.96 20.26 -4.95
C ALA A 60 12.48 19.51 -3.70
N ARG A 61 12.89 18.26 -3.86
CA ARG A 61 13.47 17.45 -2.78
C ARG A 61 15.00 17.49 -2.72
N GLY A 62 15.64 18.32 -3.52
CA GLY A 62 17.09 18.44 -3.57
C GLY A 62 17.81 17.29 -4.26
N ALA A 63 17.12 16.41 -4.94
CA ALA A 63 17.73 15.24 -5.61
C ALA A 63 18.67 15.63 -6.76
N MET A 64 18.61 16.86 -7.25
CA MET A 64 19.49 17.37 -8.33
C MET A 64 20.87 17.86 -7.83
N ASN A 65 21.10 17.86 -6.53
CA ASN A 65 22.29 18.46 -5.91
C ASN A 65 23.46 17.48 -5.75
N GLY A 66 23.27 16.21 -6.05
CA GLY A 66 24.28 15.17 -5.90
C GLY A 66 24.65 14.49 -7.22
N LYS A 67 25.84 13.88 -7.25
CA LYS A 67 26.27 12.99 -8.35
C LYS A 67 26.70 11.67 -7.74
N ALA A 68 26.06 10.57 -8.16
CA ALA A 68 26.50 9.23 -7.85
C ALA A 68 27.37 8.67 -8.99
N LYS A 69 28.42 7.93 -8.63
CA LYS A 69 29.23 7.19 -9.61
C LYS A 69 28.53 5.91 -10.07
N ASN A 70 27.86 5.23 -9.13
CA ASN A 70 27.13 4.01 -9.38
C ASN A 70 25.75 4.11 -8.73
N VAL A 71 24.75 3.53 -9.36
CA VAL A 71 23.39 3.40 -8.82
C VAL A 71 23.03 1.93 -8.86
N ILE A 72 22.66 1.37 -7.70
CA ILE A 72 22.17 0.00 -7.56
C ILE A 72 20.78 0.09 -6.95
N LEU A 73 19.79 -0.43 -7.65
CA LEU A 73 18.40 -0.42 -7.21
C LEU A 73 17.98 -1.84 -6.83
N PHE A 74 17.57 -2.03 -5.58
CA PHE A 74 16.98 -3.27 -5.10
C PHE A 74 15.47 -3.11 -5.01
N LEU A 75 14.74 -3.97 -5.68
CA LEU A 75 13.27 -3.95 -5.73
C LEU A 75 12.72 -5.19 -5.04
N GLY A 76 11.83 -4.99 -4.07
CA GLY A 76 11.06 -6.06 -3.45
C GLY A 76 9.69 -6.14 -4.12
N ASP A 77 9.47 -7.12 -4.98
CA ASP A 77 8.17 -7.34 -5.61
C ASP A 77 7.15 -7.84 -4.57
N GLY A 78 5.99 -7.20 -4.54
CA GLY A 78 4.96 -7.48 -3.55
C GLY A 78 5.34 -7.14 -2.10
N MET A 79 6.48 -6.51 -1.87
CA MET A 79 6.99 -6.18 -0.54
C MET A 79 6.27 -4.98 0.06
N SER A 80 5.33 -5.25 0.95
CA SER A 80 4.61 -4.23 1.72
C SER A 80 5.36 -3.83 3.00
N LEU A 81 4.92 -2.76 3.65
CA LEU A 81 5.42 -2.38 4.99
C LEU A 81 5.23 -3.51 6.00
N THR A 82 4.15 -4.27 5.90
CA THR A 82 3.89 -5.45 6.75
C THR A 82 4.94 -6.53 6.51
N THR A 83 5.33 -6.75 5.27
CA THR A 83 6.40 -7.71 4.92
C THR A 83 7.74 -7.28 5.53
N VAL A 84 8.07 -5.99 5.48
CA VAL A 84 9.28 -5.44 6.11
C VAL A 84 9.24 -5.62 7.61
N ALA A 85 8.11 -5.31 8.25
CA ALA A 85 7.94 -5.50 9.70
C ALA A 85 8.09 -6.98 10.10
N ALA A 86 7.48 -7.89 9.37
CA ALA A 86 7.59 -9.32 9.60
C ALA A 86 9.03 -9.83 9.45
N ALA A 87 9.75 -9.38 8.43
CA ALA A 87 11.14 -9.71 8.20
C ALA A 87 12.05 -9.21 9.34
N ARG A 88 11.83 -7.99 9.81
CA ARG A 88 12.56 -7.39 10.94
C ARG A 88 12.38 -8.23 12.21
N ILE A 89 11.16 -8.53 12.56
CA ILE A 89 10.83 -9.34 13.74
C ILE A 89 11.45 -10.73 13.61
N TYR A 90 11.27 -11.38 12.48
CA TYR A 90 11.81 -12.71 12.22
C TYR A 90 13.34 -12.74 12.34
N GLU A 91 14.03 -11.79 11.74
CA GLU A 91 15.50 -11.71 11.84
C GLU A 91 15.96 -11.48 13.28
N GLY A 92 15.29 -10.60 14.03
CA GLY A 92 15.61 -10.33 15.42
C GLY A 92 15.36 -11.53 16.34
N GLN A 93 14.27 -12.27 16.11
CA GLN A 93 13.99 -13.51 16.84
C GLN A 93 15.04 -14.57 16.55
N ARG A 94 15.50 -14.69 15.32
CA ARG A 94 16.59 -15.61 14.98
C ARG A 94 17.91 -15.24 15.65
N LYS A 95 18.10 -13.99 16.03
CA LYS A 95 19.25 -13.49 16.80
C LYS A 95 19.06 -13.61 18.31
N GLY A 96 17.92 -14.14 18.78
CA GLY A 96 17.63 -14.40 20.19
C GLY A 96 16.93 -13.24 20.92
N GLY A 97 16.46 -12.22 20.20
CA GLY A 97 15.66 -11.12 20.74
C GLY A 97 14.16 -11.30 20.51
N SER A 98 13.35 -10.31 20.91
CA SER A 98 11.92 -10.26 20.62
C SER A 98 11.64 -9.87 19.15
N GLY A 99 12.50 -9.07 18.58
CA GLY A 99 12.53 -8.70 17.17
C GLY A 99 12.13 -7.28 16.86
N GLU A 100 11.38 -6.61 17.75
CA GLU A 100 10.84 -5.25 17.51
C GLU A 100 11.94 -4.22 17.29
N GLU A 101 13.02 -4.31 18.08
CA GLU A 101 14.14 -3.37 18.05
C GLU A 101 15.24 -3.77 17.04
N ASN A 102 15.07 -4.91 16.33
CA ASN A 102 16.01 -5.26 15.28
C ASN A 102 15.86 -4.32 14.09
N LEU A 103 16.95 -4.06 13.40
CA LEU A 103 16.95 -3.26 12.17
C LEU A 103 17.54 -4.10 11.04
N LEU A 104 16.78 -4.22 9.96
CA LEU A 104 17.26 -4.79 8.70
C LEU A 104 18.34 -3.86 8.09
N SER A 105 19.19 -4.40 7.23
CA SER A 105 20.32 -3.65 6.68
C SER A 105 19.91 -2.34 6.00
N TRP A 106 18.81 -2.34 5.26
CA TRP A 106 18.32 -1.15 4.56
C TRP A 106 17.56 -0.17 5.46
N GLU A 107 17.07 -0.58 6.63
CA GLU A 107 16.47 0.33 7.60
C GLU A 107 17.51 1.25 8.27
N ARG A 108 18.80 0.94 8.08
CA ARG A 108 19.93 1.77 8.53
C ARG A 108 20.36 2.82 7.52
N PHE A 109 19.73 2.91 6.37
CA PHE A 109 20.06 3.92 5.37
C PHE A 109 19.69 5.32 5.86
N PRO A 110 20.48 6.34 5.49
CA PRO A 110 20.33 7.70 6.02
C PRO A 110 19.07 8.42 5.52
N ALA A 111 18.40 7.90 4.50
CA ALA A 111 17.20 8.50 3.93
C ALA A 111 16.13 7.45 3.70
N THR A 112 14.89 7.79 4.04
CA THR A 112 13.71 6.94 3.84
C THR A 112 12.59 7.78 3.22
N ALA A 113 11.84 7.17 2.29
CA ALA A 113 10.66 7.78 1.69
C ALA A 113 9.62 6.73 1.35
N PHE A 114 8.37 7.16 1.20
CA PHE A 114 7.30 6.34 0.69
C PHE A 114 7.14 6.52 -0.81
N SER A 115 6.90 5.42 -1.52
CA SER A 115 6.58 5.42 -2.95
C SER A 115 5.07 5.23 -3.15
N LYS A 116 4.48 6.00 -4.05
CA LYS A 116 3.11 5.84 -4.51
C LYS A 116 3.11 4.94 -5.74
N THR A 117 2.72 3.70 -5.56
CA THR A 117 2.90 2.63 -6.55
C THR A 117 1.68 2.39 -7.46
N TYR A 118 0.59 3.15 -7.33
CA TYR A 118 -0.62 2.99 -8.13
C TYR A 118 -0.36 3.02 -9.65
N ASN A 119 -1.14 2.25 -10.41
CA ASN A 119 -1.18 2.32 -11.88
C ASN A 119 -2.20 3.38 -12.33
N THR A 120 -2.20 3.74 -13.62
CA THR A 120 -3.12 4.77 -14.13
C THR A 120 -4.60 4.37 -14.04
N ASP A 121 -4.88 3.08 -14.00
CA ASP A 121 -6.21 2.49 -13.97
C ASP A 121 -6.53 1.72 -12.67
N SER A 122 -5.58 1.64 -11.72
CA SER A 122 -5.77 0.89 -10.49
C SER A 122 -5.00 1.46 -9.31
N GLN A 123 -5.65 1.57 -8.15
CA GLN A 123 -5.01 1.97 -6.89
C GLN A 123 -4.10 0.87 -6.34
N THR A 124 -4.51 -0.39 -6.49
CA THR A 124 -3.63 -1.53 -6.21
C THR A 124 -2.86 -1.86 -7.49
N PRO A 125 -1.55 -1.68 -7.50
CA PRO A 125 -0.75 -1.88 -8.70
C PRO A 125 -0.46 -3.36 -8.98
N ASP A 126 0.01 -3.61 -10.19
CA ASP A 126 0.74 -4.82 -10.53
C ASP A 126 2.23 -4.53 -10.75
N SER A 127 3.05 -5.57 -10.80
CA SER A 127 4.49 -5.46 -10.99
C SER A 127 4.87 -4.95 -12.40
N ALA A 128 4.09 -5.24 -13.43
CA ALA A 128 4.36 -4.82 -14.79
C ALA A 128 4.28 -3.30 -14.95
N GLY A 129 3.16 -2.71 -14.55
CA GLY A 129 2.96 -1.26 -14.62
C GLY A 129 3.88 -0.48 -13.69
N THR A 130 4.16 -1.01 -12.48
CA THR A 130 5.09 -0.35 -11.56
C THR A 130 6.54 -0.43 -12.03
N MET A 131 6.97 -1.54 -12.62
CA MET A 131 8.31 -1.64 -13.20
C MET A 131 8.46 -0.69 -14.39
N THR A 132 7.45 -0.56 -15.23
CA THR A 132 7.44 0.47 -16.29
C THR A 132 7.67 1.86 -15.70
N ALA A 133 6.93 2.23 -14.63
CA ALA A 133 7.12 3.54 -14.00
C ALA A 133 8.51 3.73 -13.38
N ILE A 134 9.09 2.69 -12.78
CA ILE A 134 10.42 2.73 -12.17
C ILE A 134 11.50 2.88 -13.25
N THR A 135 11.38 2.14 -14.35
CA THR A 135 12.42 2.12 -15.39
C THR A 135 12.33 3.28 -16.39
N THR A 136 11.14 3.85 -16.59
CA THR A 136 10.92 4.89 -17.60
C THR A 136 10.54 6.25 -17.01
N GLY A 137 10.08 6.30 -15.75
CA GLY A 137 9.51 7.50 -15.15
C GLY A 137 8.05 7.78 -15.57
N VAL A 138 7.42 6.88 -16.33
CA VAL A 138 6.06 7.04 -16.87
C VAL A 138 5.14 5.98 -16.27
N LYS A 139 4.05 6.40 -15.63
CA LYS A 139 3.01 5.46 -15.18
C LYS A 139 2.19 4.94 -16.36
N THR A 140 1.77 3.67 -16.24
CA THR A 140 0.96 3.00 -17.24
C THR A 140 -0.16 2.20 -16.57
N HIS A 141 -0.99 1.54 -17.36
CA HIS A 141 -2.06 0.67 -16.86
C HIS A 141 -1.53 -0.69 -16.39
N MET A 142 -2.35 -1.45 -15.68
CA MET A 142 -2.04 -2.81 -15.25
C MET A 142 -1.68 -3.71 -16.44
N GLY A 143 -0.71 -4.58 -16.26
CA GLY A 143 -0.24 -5.55 -17.26
C GLY A 143 0.67 -4.96 -18.35
N ALA A 144 0.87 -3.66 -18.40
CA ALA A 144 1.67 -3.02 -19.43
C ALA A 144 3.15 -2.93 -19.02
N ILE A 145 4.03 -3.34 -19.91
CA ILE A 145 5.49 -3.25 -19.75
C ILE A 145 6.09 -2.40 -20.85
N GLY A 146 6.77 -1.32 -20.46
CA GLY A 146 7.57 -0.50 -21.36
C GLY A 146 6.78 0.38 -22.34
N VAL A 147 5.45 0.49 -22.16
CA VAL A 147 4.59 1.30 -23.02
C VAL A 147 3.73 2.26 -22.17
N SER A 148 3.27 3.34 -22.78
CA SER A 148 2.42 4.34 -22.10
C SER A 148 0.98 3.87 -21.93
N ALA A 149 0.24 4.52 -21.04
CA ALA A 149 -1.15 4.19 -20.73
C ALA A 149 -2.13 4.32 -21.92
N GLY A 150 -1.74 5.01 -22.98
CA GLY A 150 -2.54 5.13 -24.20
C GLY A 150 -2.60 3.85 -25.06
N THR A 151 -1.72 2.89 -24.78
CA THR A 151 -1.66 1.61 -25.50
C THR A 151 -2.51 0.58 -24.76
N ARG A 152 -3.74 0.39 -25.14
CA ARG A 152 -4.62 -0.59 -24.49
C ARG A 152 -4.46 -1.97 -25.10
N SER A 153 -3.58 -2.81 -24.53
CA SER A 153 -3.49 -4.26 -24.82
C SER A 153 -3.51 -4.66 -26.31
N ASP A 154 -3.28 -3.71 -27.20
CA ASP A 154 -3.18 -3.91 -28.63
C ASP A 154 -1.72 -4.01 -29.01
N CYS A 155 -1.30 -5.21 -29.41
CA CYS A 155 0.09 -5.44 -29.81
C CYS A 155 0.49 -4.58 -31.01
N ALA A 156 -0.40 -4.35 -31.94
CA ALA A 156 -0.10 -3.53 -33.14
C ALA A 156 0.10 -2.06 -32.73
N ASP A 157 -0.72 -1.55 -31.81
CA ASP A 157 -0.64 -0.16 -31.31
C ASP A 157 0.56 0.07 -30.39
N SER A 158 1.14 -0.99 -29.83
CA SER A 158 2.27 -0.90 -28.88
C SER A 158 3.65 -0.83 -29.54
N LEU A 159 3.79 -1.26 -30.79
CA LEU A 159 5.08 -1.43 -31.43
C LEU A 159 5.89 -0.12 -31.55
N ASP A 160 5.21 1.00 -31.77
CA ASP A 160 5.85 2.32 -31.94
C ASP A 160 5.74 3.20 -30.69
N LYS A 161 5.21 2.67 -29.56
CA LYS A 161 4.93 3.43 -28.35
C LYS A 161 5.77 3.00 -27.16
N GLY A 162 6.90 2.37 -27.42
CA GLY A 162 7.88 2.01 -26.42
C GLY A 162 8.42 3.25 -25.69
N LEU A 163 8.56 3.14 -24.37
CA LEU A 163 9.12 4.19 -23.53
C LEU A 163 10.61 3.97 -23.34
N LEU A 164 11.36 5.05 -23.42
CA LEU A 164 12.81 5.02 -23.18
C LEU A 164 13.08 4.77 -21.68
N THR A 165 13.90 3.76 -21.39
CA THR A 165 14.31 3.43 -20.04
C THR A 165 15.57 4.19 -19.63
N TRP A 166 15.76 4.42 -18.34
CA TRP A 166 16.99 5.01 -17.82
C TRP A 166 18.22 4.08 -18.04
N LEU A 167 18.00 2.77 -18.20
CA LEU A 167 19.05 1.82 -18.60
C LEU A 167 19.55 2.09 -20.04
N GLN A 168 18.62 2.30 -20.97
CA GLN A 168 18.97 2.69 -22.34
C GLN A 168 19.69 4.03 -22.41
N LEU A 169 19.29 4.98 -21.55
CA LEU A 169 19.99 6.26 -21.42
C LEU A 169 21.40 6.09 -20.86
N ALA A 170 21.58 5.22 -19.86
CA ALA A 170 22.88 4.91 -19.30
C ALA A 170 23.81 4.23 -20.33
N ASP A 171 23.29 3.24 -21.04
CA ASP A 171 24.02 2.55 -22.12
C ASP A 171 24.44 3.53 -23.22
N SER A 172 23.53 4.39 -23.67
CA SER A 172 23.83 5.44 -24.66
C SER A 172 24.88 6.44 -24.16
N ALA A 173 25.04 6.58 -22.85
CA ALA A 173 26.10 7.42 -22.25
C ALA A 173 27.41 6.65 -22.01
N GLY A 174 27.50 5.40 -22.42
CA GLY A 174 28.69 4.56 -22.24
C GLY A 174 28.86 4.04 -20.81
N LEU A 175 27.78 4.01 -20.01
CA LEU A 175 27.79 3.46 -18.67
C LEU A 175 27.46 1.96 -18.71
N GLY A 176 28.05 1.20 -17.79
CA GLY A 176 27.68 -0.21 -17.62
C GLY A 176 26.26 -0.34 -17.07
N THR A 177 25.48 -1.27 -17.64
CA THR A 177 24.12 -1.60 -17.20
C THR A 177 23.99 -3.10 -16.96
N GLY A 178 23.10 -3.50 -16.02
CA GLY A 178 22.86 -4.90 -15.70
C GLY A 178 21.63 -5.09 -14.83
#